data_faead5a274e95a43cff7a41e7346a0f9
#
_entry.id   faead5a274e95a43cff7a41e7346a0f9
#
_cell.length_a   1.000
_cell.length_b   1.000
_cell.length_c   1.000
_cell.angle_alpha   90.00
_cell.angle_beta   90.00
_cell.angle_gamma   90.00
#
_symmetry.space_group_name_H-M   'P 1'
#
loop_
_entity.id
_entity.type
_entity.pdbx_description
1 polymer ?
#
loop_
_entity_poly.entity_id
_entity_poly.type
_entity_poly.pdbx_seq_one_letter_code
_entity_poly.pdbx_strand_id
1 'polypeptide(L)'
;MKKRSGLVNTDGPNALDGGALASKMPPARDELASSAIDSGAGELARDVPADFPGESSDALTLYLRDVRRTELFSPEEEFAIATRARAGDFVARQSMIEHNLRLVVSIAKRYLGRGVPLSDLIEEGNLGLMHAIDKFEPDRGFRFSTYATWWIRQSVERAVMNQGRVIRLPVHVIRELQQVLRARRVLENDETFVATRPDGVRVEDVAALLGRDVHEVADLLSLAESPRSLDAAMDKSEDDHSLGDTMPDNLAVDPTDTAQTHQVERLVGGWIDALTHREKEVLEGRFGLHDREPETLEVLSDRLGLTRERVRQIQNEALLKLKRHLTRSGIGKEAFL
;
A
#
# COMPACT_ATOMS: atom_id res chain seq x y z
N MET A 1 -19.49 20.13 -44.07
CA MET A 1 -19.79 18.69 -44.05
C MET A 1 -18.57 17.91 -43.57
N LYS A 2 -18.62 17.29 -42.43
CA LYS A 2 -18.07 16.02 -41.94
C LYS A 2 -17.96 16.09 -40.43
N LYS A 3 -18.93 15.45 -39.80
CA LYS A 3 -18.98 15.16 -38.36
C LYS A 3 -17.83 14.20 -38.00
N ARG A 4 -17.09 14.49 -36.96
CA ARG A 4 -16.28 13.49 -36.25
C ARG A 4 -16.85 13.34 -34.85
N SER A 5 -17.53 12.23 -34.65
CA SER A 5 -17.95 11.70 -33.37
C SER A 5 -16.71 11.20 -32.61
N GLY A 6 -16.40 11.84 -31.47
CA GLY A 6 -15.45 11.32 -30.51
C GLY A 6 -16.13 10.28 -29.62
N LEU A 7 -15.74 9.02 -29.73
CA LEU A 7 -16.04 7.98 -28.75
C LEU A 7 -15.20 8.25 -27.48
N VAL A 8 -15.91 8.47 -26.40
CA VAL A 8 -15.34 8.43 -25.05
C VAL A 8 -15.12 6.97 -24.70
N ASN A 9 -13.85 6.55 -24.62
CA ASN A 9 -13.45 5.24 -24.14
C ASN A 9 -13.44 5.32 -22.61
N THR A 10 -14.44 4.71 -21.97
CA THR A 10 -14.45 4.42 -20.54
C THR A 10 -13.83 3.05 -20.32
N ASP A 11 -12.51 2.98 -20.31
CA ASP A 11 -11.80 1.78 -19.80
C ASP A 11 -11.70 1.88 -18.27
N GLY A 12 -12.56 1.10 -17.61
CA GLY A 12 -12.47 0.83 -16.19
C GLY A 12 -11.23 -0.02 -15.86
N PRO A 13 -10.61 0.15 -14.68
CA PRO A 13 -9.45 -0.62 -14.26
C PRO A 13 -9.89 -1.99 -13.73
N ASN A 14 -9.99 -2.99 -14.57
CA ASN A 14 -10.05 -4.38 -14.10
C ASN A 14 -9.68 -5.39 -15.19
N ALA A 15 -8.38 -5.48 -15.44
CA ALA A 15 -7.78 -6.69 -15.99
C ALA A 15 -6.62 -7.06 -15.06
N LEU A 16 -6.94 -7.86 -14.05
CA LEU A 16 -5.95 -8.57 -13.25
C LEU A 16 -5.07 -9.35 -14.22
N ASP A 17 -3.80 -8.97 -14.26
CA ASP A 17 -2.74 -9.58 -15.07
C ASP A 17 -2.46 -11.03 -14.55
N GLY A 18 -3.45 -11.89 -14.68
CA GLY A 18 -3.39 -13.32 -14.38
C GLY A 18 -2.71 -14.15 -15.46
N GLY A 19 -2.47 -13.55 -16.64
CA GLY A 19 -2.02 -14.28 -17.83
C GLY A 19 -0.51 -14.60 -17.87
N ALA A 20 0.34 -13.78 -17.27
CA ALA A 20 1.81 -13.92 -17.42
C ALA A 20 2.45 -14.93 -16.45
N LEU A 21 1.76 -15.35 -15.39
CA LEU A 21 2.28 -16.32 -14.41
C LEU A 21 1.83 -17.76 -14.65
N ALA A 22 0.81 -17.97 -15.49
CA ALA A 22 0.27 -19.31 -15.79
C ALA A 22 1.15 -20.14 -16.73
N SER A 23 2.16 -19.55 -17.38
CA SER A 23 2.96 -20.25 -18.41
C SER A 23 4.35 -20.69 -17.95
N LYS A 24 4.78 -20.43 -16.71
CA LYS A 24 6.00 -21.04 -16.19
C LYS A 24 5.69 -22.43 -15.67
N MET A 25 5.87 -23.42 -16.54
CA MET A 25 5.97 -24.82 -16.12
C MET A 25 7.00 -24.94 -14.99
N PRO A 26 6.77 -25.81 -13.99
CA PRO A 26 7.80 -26.12 -13.01
C PRO A 26 9.09 -26.52 -13.71
N PRO A 27 10.26 -26.23 -13.10
CA PRO A 27 11.56 -26.49 -13.69
C PRO A 27 11.70 -27.95 -14.16
N ALA A 28 12.58 -28.17 -15.12
CA ALA A 28 12.87 -29.48 -15.68
C ALA A 28 13.31 -30.46 -14.57
N ARG A 29 13.28 -31.74 -14.87
CA ARG A 29 13.55 -32.86 -13.95
C ARG A 29 14.82 -32.65 -13.08
N ASP A 30 15.87 -32.11 -13.69
CA ASP A 30 17.16 -31.89 -13.02
C ASP A 30 17.15 -30.72 -12.03
N GLU A 31 16.39 -29.68 -12.31
CA GLU A 31 16.21 -28.52 -11.42
C GLU A 31 15.31 -28.84 -10.21
N LEU A 32 14.28 -29.69 -10.42
CA LEU A 32 13.43 -30.20 -9.33
C LEU A 32 14.22 -31.13 -8.41
N ALA A 33 15.07 -31.99 -8.96
CA ALA A 33 15.93 -32.88 -8.18
C ALA A 33 16.96 -32.08 -7.35
N SER A 34 17.59 -31.07 -7.93
CA SER A 34 18.54 -30.21 -7.24
C SER A 34 17.88 -29.40 -6.09
N SER A 35 16.67 -28.86 -6.32
CA SER A 35 15.94 -28.13 -5.28
C SER A 35 15.37 -29.03 -4.17
N ALA A 36 15.09 -30.31 -4.49
CA ALA A 36 14.59 -31.29 -3.52
C ALA A 36 15.68 -31.78 -2.56
N ILE A 37 16.93 -31.86 -3.02
CA ILE A 37 18.08 -32.26 -2.19
C ILE A 37 18.36 -31.20 -1.11
N ASP A 38 18.15 -29.92 -1.44
CA ASP A 38 18.38 -28.80 -0.50
C ASP A 38 17.18 -28.56 0.46
N SER A 39 16.02 -29.14 0.22
CA SER A 39 14.79 -28.78 0.94
C SER A 39 14.31 -29.81 1.96
N GLY A 40 14.89 -31.03 2.06
CA GLY A 40 14.46 -32.03 3.06
C GLY A 40 12.92 -32.24 3.07
N ALA A 41 12.28 -32.24 1.87
CA ALA A 41 10.82 -32.22 1.75
C ALA A 41 10.11 -33.37 2.49
N GLY A 42 10.81 -34.49 2.67
CA GLY A 42 10.32 -35.63 3.46
C GLY A 42 10.42 -35.47 4.98
N GLU A 43 11.41 -34.72 5.47
CA GLU A 43 11.58 -34.40 6.88
C GLU A 43 10.68 -33.25 7.35
N LEU A 44 10.41 -32.27 6.49
CA LEU A 44 9.58 -31.11 6.80
C LEU A 44 8.14 -31.46 7.22
N ALA A 45 7.60 -32.57 6.72
CA ALA A 45 6.26 -33.01 7.09
C ALA A 45 6.20 -33.62 8.51
N ARG A 46 7.34 -33.91 9.13
CA ARG A 46 7.43 -34.55 10.48
C ARG A 46 7.55 -33.52 11.62
N ASP A 47 8.12 -32.34 11.36
CA ASP A 47 8.42 -31.34 12.38
C ASP A 47 7.32 -30.24 12.47
N VAL A 48 6.14 -30.62 12.97
CA VAL A 48 5.21 -29.64 13.51
C VAL A 48 5.41 -29.64 15.03
N PRO A 49 6.02 -28.59 15.67
CA PRO A 49 6.24 -28.56 17.11
C PRO A 49 4.97 -28.77 17.91
N ALA A 50 5.11 -29.43 19.07
CA ALA A 50 3.98 -29.82 19.89
C ALA A 50 3.31 -28.66 20.64
N ASP A 51 4.04 -27.57 20.92
CA ASP A 51 3.57 -26.48 21.76
C ASP A 51 3.63 -25.11 21.07
N PHE A 52 2.46 -24.49 20.94
CA PHE A 52 2.36 -23.03 20.85
C PHE A 52 2.01 -22.51 22.25
N PRO A 53 2.81 -21.62 22.87
CA PRO A 53 2.46 -21.03 24.15
C PRO A 53 1.31 -20.03 23.96
N GLY A 54 0.13 -20.40 24.43
CA GLY A 54 -1.04 -19.54 24.41
C GLY A 54 -2.31 -20.35 24.67
N GLU A 55 -2.78 -20.35 25.91
CA GLU A 55 -3.98 -21.04 26.38
C GLU A 55 -5.32 -20.42 25.94
N SER A 56 -5.38 -19.78 24.80
CA SER A 56 -6.68 -19.42 24.19
C SER A 56 -6.99 -20.46 23.11
N SER A 57 -8.22 -20.97 23.11
CA SER A 57 -8.76 -21.84 22.05
C SER A 57 -8.93 -21.02 20.76
N ASP A 58 -7.84 -20.55 20.23
CA ASP A 58 -7.76 -19.83 18.95
C ASP A 58 -8.08 -20.80 17.81
N ALA A 59 -8.83 -20.35 16.82
CA ALA A 59 -9.21 -21.12 15.64
C ALA A 59 -7.99 -21.77 14.97
N LEU A 60 -6.85 -21.07 14.94
CA LEU A 60 -5.59 -21.60 14.41
C LEU A 60 -5.09 -22.82 15.21
N THR A 61 -5.18 -22.80 16.53
CA THR A 61 -4.77 -23.92 17.39
C THR A 61 -5.64 -25.16 17.14
N LEU A 62 -6.95 -24.98 16.99
CA LEU A 62 -7.87 -26.05 16.63
C LEU A 62 -7.55 -26.64 15.26
N TYR A 63 -7.35 -25.79 14.26
CA TYR A 63 -6.95 -26.20 12.92
C TYR A 63 -5.65 -27.02 12.92
N LEU A 64 -4.60 -26.54 13.58
CA LEU A 64 -3.32 -27.23 13.66
C LEU A 64 -3.43 -28.59 14.38
N ARG A 65 -4.31 -28.71 15.39
CA ARG A 65 -4.60 -29.96 16.07
C ARG A 65 -5.29 -30.96 15.13
N ASP A 66 -6.24 -30.51 14.34
CA ASP A 66 -6.98 -31.40 13.43
C ASP A 66 -6.14 -31.83 12.25
N VAL A 67 -5.31 -30.95 11.70
CA VAL A 67 -4.32 -31.28 10.65
C VAL A 67 -3.30 -32.35 11.11
N ARG A 68 -2.93 -32.35 12.41
CA ARG A 68 -2.01 -33.37 12.96
C ARG A 68 -2.60 -34.76 13.02
N ARG A 69 -3.93 -34.92 13.13
CA ARG A 69 -4.60 -36.20 13.24
C ARG A 69 -4.58 -37.00 11.95
N THR A 70 -4.44 -36.31 10.82
CA THR A 70 -4.42 -36.95 9.52
C THR A 70 -3.06 -37.61 9.27
N GLU A 71 -3.05 -38.90 8.99
CA GLU A 71 -1.85 -39.67 8.67
C GLU A 71 -1.33 -39.35 7.26
N LEU A 72 -0.07 -39.61 7.01
CA LEU A 72 0.53 -39.41 5.69
C LEU A 72 0.29 -40.64 4.84
N PHE A 73 0.04 -40.44 3.52
CA PHE A 73 -0.07 -41.55 2.59
C PHE A 73 1.24 -42.31 2.40
N SER A 74 1.13 -43.63 2.27
CA SER A 74 2.21 -44.42 1.66
C SER A 74 2.38 -44.07 0.16
N PRO A 75 3.53 -44.35 -0.45
CA PRO A 75 3.76 -44.05 -1.87
C PRO A 75 2.71 -44.71 -2.81
N GLU A 76 2.24 -45.89 -2.46
CA GLU A 76 1.26 -46.63 -3.24
C GLU A 76 -0.13 -46.03 -3.13
N GLU A 77 -0.55 -45.68 -1.93
CA GLU A 77 -1.81 -44.97 -1.69
C GLU A 77 -1.83 -43.59 -2.35
N GLU A 78 -0.73 -42.81 -2.22
CA GLU A 78 -0.58 -41.53 -2.87
C GLU A 78 -0.79 -41.62 -4.39
N PHE A 79 -0.16 -42.60 -5.03
CA PHE A 79 -0.32 -42.83 -6.46
C PHE A 79 -1.76 -43.19 -6.84
N ALA A 80 -2.38 -44.11 -6.10
CA ALA A 80 -3.75 -44.58 -6.38
C ALA A 80 -4.76 -43.43 -6.22
N ILE A 81 -4.64 -42.66 -5.14
CA ILE A 81 -5.55 -41.55 -4.85
C ILE A 81 -5.32 -40.38 -5.81
N ALA A 82 -4.07 -40.05 -6.14
CA ALA A 82 -3.74 -39.00 -7.11
C ALA A 82 -4.28 -39.32 -8.51
N THR A 83 -4.21 -40.60 -8.93
CA THR A 83 -4.78 -41.06 -10.21
C THR A 83 -6.30 -40.88 -10.25
N ARG A 84 -6.99 -41.21 -9.17
CA ARG A 84 -8.45 -41.02 -9.04
C ARG A 84 -8.81 -39.52 -9.00
N ALA A 85 -8.05 -38.69 -8.26
CA ALA A 85 -8.26 -37.27 -8.21
C ALA A 85 -8.12 -36.61 -9.59
N ARG A 86 -7.13 -37.05 -10.38
CA ARG A 86 -6.94 -36.62 -11.78
C ARG A 86 -8.10 -37.05 -12.68
N ALA A 87 -8.73 -38.18 -12.42
CA ALA A 87 -9.91 -38.65 -13.14
C ALA A 87 -11.20 -37.88 -12.77
N GLY A 88 -11.13 -36.92 -11.88
CA GLY A 88 -12.25 -36.08 -11.47
C GLY A 88 -13.00 -36.56 -10.21
N ASP A 89 -12.47 -37.55 -9.48
CA ASP A 89 -13.05 -38.00 -8.22
C ASP A 89 -12.86 -36.95 -7.14
N PHE A 90 -13.98 -36.32 -6.73
CA PHE A 90 -13.99 -35.26 -5.72
C PHE A 90 -13.51 -35.76 -4.35
N VAL A 91 -13.90 -36.98 -3.95
CA VAL A 91 -13.50 -37.54 -2.67
C VAL A 91 -11.99 -37.81 -2.62
N ALA A 92 -11.43 -38.34 -3.71
CA ALA A 92 -10.00 -38.51 -3.82
C ALA A 92 -9.23 -37.18 -3.80
N ARG A 93 -9.76 -36.15 -4.47
CA ARG A 93 -9.19 -34.79 -4.43
C ARG A 93 -9.20 -34.20 -3.03
N GLN A 94 -10.30 -34.32 -2.31
CA GLN A 94 -10.41 -33.85 -0.93
C GLN A 94 -9.43 -34.61 -0.02
N SER A 95 -9.34 -35.92 -0.14
CA SER A 95 -8.39 -36.73 0.61
C SER A 95 -6.93 -36.32 0.33
N MET A 96 -6.57 -36.01 -0.94
CA MET A 96 -5.25 -35.49 -1.30
C MET A 96 -4.96 -34.14 -0.61
N ILE A 97 -5.95 -33.25 -0.48
CA ILE A 97 -5.79 -31.98 0.24
C ILE A 97 -5.51 -32.25 1.72
N GLU A 98 -6.42 -32.95 2.40
CA GLU A 98 -6.40 -33.18 3.84
C GLU A 98 -5.09 -33.82 4.33
N HIS A 99 -4.59 -34.83 3.62
CA HIS A 99 -3.36 -35.54 3.99
C HIS A 99 -2.08 -34.75 3.71
N ASN A 100 -2.16 -33.63 2.94
CA ASN A 100 -1.02 -32.77 2.62
C ASN A 100 -1.05 -31.39 3.29
N LEU A 101 -2.04 -31.08 4.15
CA LEU A 101 -2.10 -29.81 4.89
C LEU A 101 -0.87 -29.61 5.81
N ARG A 102 -0.32 -30.70 6.37
CA ARG A 102 0.90 -30.65 7.18
C ARG A 102 2.09 -30.08 6.42
N LEU A 103 2.21 -30.40 5.14
CA LEU A 103 3.27 -29.88 4.27
C LEU A 103 3.12 -28.36 4.10
N VAL A 104 1.88 -27.86 3.89
CA VAL A 104 1.61 -26.44 3.79
C VAL A 104 2.05 -25.70 5.06
N VAL A 105 1.64 -26.19 6.24
CA VAL A 105 2.01 -25.59 7.52
C VAL A 105 3.53 -25.53 7.71
N SER A 106 4.25 -26.60 7.34
CA SER A 106 5.71 -26.65 7.47
C SER A 106 6.41 -25.61 6.60
N ILE A 107 5.89 -25.38 5.40
CA ILE A 107 6.42 -24.36 4.47
C ILE A 107 6.05 -22.95 4.96
N ALA A 108 4.79 -22.69 5.31
CA ALA A 108 4.30 -21.40 5.77
C ALA A 108 5.07 -20.88 6.99
N LYS A 109 5.43 -21.74 7.94
CA LYS A 109 6.24 -21.40 9.12
C LYS A 109 7.58 -20.74 8.82
N ARG A 110 8.19 -21.04 7.69
CA ARG A 110 9.48 -20.43 7.27
C ARG A 110 9.35 -18.97 6.87
N TYR A 111 8.12 -18.51 6.67
CA TYR A 111 7.80 -17.15 6.24
C TYR A 111 7.23 -16.29 7.37
N LEU A 112 7.24 -16.79 8.62
CA LEU A 112 6.87 -16.03 9.81
C LEU A 112 7.73 -14.76 9.96
N GLY A 113 7.12 -13.70 10.51
CA GLY A 113 7.81 -12.44 10.75
C GLY A 113 8.01 -11.57 9.50
N ARG A 114 7.37 -11.91 8.38
CA ARG A 114 7.47 -11.14 7.12
C ARG A 114 6.26 -10.23 6.85
N GLY A 115 5.51 -9.86 7.90
CA GLY A 115 4.39 -8.93 7.81
C GLY A 115 3.05 -9.57 7.44
N VAL A 116 2.98 -10.90 7.30
CA VAL A 116 1.73 -11.65 7.06
C VAL A 116 1.49 -12.61 8.20
N PRO A 117 0.27 -12.69 8.78
CA PRO A 117 -0.09 -13.66 9.81
C PRO A 117 0.07 -15.11 9.32
N LEU A 118 0.35 -16.04 10.26
CA LEU A 118 0.51 -17.46 9.90
C LEU A 118 -0.77 -18.07 9.31
N SER A 119 -1.94 -17.68 9.80
CA SER A 119 -3.24 -18.08 9.25
C SER A 119 -3.32 -17.80 7.76
N ASP A 120 -3.00 -16.57 7.37
CA ASP A 120 -3.11 -16.11 5.99
C ASP A 120 -2.06 -16.79 5.08
N LEU A 121 -0.84 -17.00 5.62
CA LEU A 121 0.19 -17.77 4.91
C LEU A 121 -0.22 -19.22 4.66
N ILE A 122 -0.92 -19.83 5.61
CA ILE A 122 -1.46 -21.20 5.46
C ILE A 122 -2.54 -21.22 4.39
N GLU A 123 -3.49 -20.30 4.42
CA GLU A 123 -4.57 -20.27 3.42
C GLU A 123 -4.04 -20.02 1.99
N GLU A 124 -3.11 -19.11 1.83
CA GLU A 124 -2.44 -18.89 0.55
C GLU A 124 -1.63 -20.11 0.11
N GLY A 125 -1.01 -20.81 1.07
CA GLY A 125 -0.34 -22.08 0.84
C GLY A 125 -1.31 -23.20 0.43
N ASN A 126 -2.50 -23.24 1.03
CA ASN A 126 -3.58 -24.18 0.66
C ASN A 126 -4.06 -23.95 -0.78
N LEU A 127 -4.16 -22.69 -1.23
CA LEU A 127 -4.43 -22.38 -2.64
C LEU A 127 -3.34 -22.94 -3.56
N GLY A 128 -2.07 -22.80 -3.15
CA GLY A 128 -0.94 -23.40 -3.87
C GLY A 128 -0.99 -24.93 -3.90
N LEU A 129 -1.38 -25.57 -2.79
CA LEU A 129 -1.58 -27.03 -2.72
C LEU A 129 -2.68 -27.49 -3.65
N MET A 130 -3.84 -26.85 -3.67
CA MET A 130 -4.95 -27.19 -4.57
C MET A 130 -4.51 -27.08 -6.04
N HIS A 131 -3.79 -26.03 -6.37
CA HIS A 131 -3.24 -25.87 -7.72
C HIS A 131 -2.23 -26.95 -8.09
N ALA A 132 -1.42 -27.41 -7.14
CA ALA A 132 -0.50 -28.52 -7.35
C ALA A 132 -1.25 -29.84 -7.61
N ILE A 133 -2.32 -30.12 -6.86
CA ILE A 133 -3.13 -31.33 -7.05
C ILE A 133 -3.74 -31.37 -8.45
N ASP A 134 -4.30 -30.25 -8.91
CA ASP A 134 -4.94 -30.16 -10.24
C ASP A 134 -3.95 -30.38 -11.40
N LYS A 135 -2.65 -30.14 -11.18
CA LYS A 135 -1.60 -30.25 -12.21
C LYS A 135 -0.66 -31.43 -12.02
N PHE A 136 -0.80 -32.18 -10.95
CA PHE A 136 0.10 -33.32 -10.67
C PHE A 136 -0.11 -34.46 -11.63
N GLU A 137 1.00 -35.03 -12.12
CA GLU A 137 1.05 -36.18 -12.98
C GLU A 137 1.71 -37.38 -12.26
N PRO A 138 0.92 -38.31 -11.69
CA PRO A 138 1.47 -39.44 -10.93
C PRO A 138 2.41 -40.32 -11.73
N ASP A 139 2.15 -40.49 -13.04
CA ASP A 139 2.89 -41.33 -13.95
C ASP A 139 4.38 -40.95 -14.10
N ARG A 140 4.77 -39.75 -13.68
CA ARG A 140 6.17 -39.30 -13.73
C ARG A 140 7.08 -39.94 -12.67
N GLY A 141 6.53 -40.67 -11.71
CA GLY A 141 7.30 -41.39 -10.68
C GLY A 141 7.89 -40.54 -9.56
N PHE A 142 7.51 -39.26 -9.46
CA PHE A 142 7.91 -38.39 -8.33
C PHE A 142 6.86 -38.39 -7.22
N ARG A 143 7.31 -38.22 -5.99
CA ARG A 143 6.41 -37.97 -4.85
C ARG A 143 5.66 -36.65 -5.02
N PHE A 144 4.39 -36.64 -4.65
CA PHE A 144 3.55 -35.46 -4.71
C PHE A 144 4.15 -34.28 -3.91
N SER A 145 4.72 -34.56 -2.72
CA SER A 145 5.33 -33.55 -1.86
C SER A 145 6.43 -32.75 -2.56
N THR A 146 7.25 -33.38 -3.40
CA THR A 146 8.30 -32.72 -4.18
C THR A 146 7.73 -31.70 -5.14
N TYR A 147 6.66 -32.05 -5.84
CA TYR A 147 5.99 -31.19 -6.79
C TYR A 147 5.19 -30.07 -6.08
N ALA A 148 4.43 -30.42 -5.05
CA ALA A 148 3.58 -29.51 -4.32
C ALA A 148 4.38 -28.42 -3.59
N THR A 149 5.58 -28.74 -3.07
CA THR A 149 6.44 -27.78 -2.38
C THR A 149 6.74 -26.55 -3.23
N TRP A 150 6.95 -26.72 -4.54
CA TRP A 150 7.20 -25.60 -5.45
C TRP A 150 5.98 -24.66 -5.55
N TRP A 151 4.79 -25.23 -5.74
CA TRP A 151 3.55 -24.45 -5.87
C TRP A 151 3.14 -23.76 -4.57
N ILE A 152 3.25 -24.47 -3.45
CA ILE A 152 2.97 -23.94 -2.12
C ILE A 152 3.92 -22.78 -1.83
N ARG A 153 5.23 -22.95 -2.07
CA ARG A 153 6.23 -21.88 -1.89
C ARG A 153 5.93 -20.68 -2.76
N GLN A 154 5.64 -20.90 -4.03
CA GLN A 154 5.30 -19.84 -4.99
C GLN A 154 4.09 -19.01 -4.53
N SER A 155 3.05 -19.69 -4.03
CA SER A 155 1.83 -19.03 -3.54
C SER A 155 2.13 -18.21 -2.27
N VAL A 156 2.81 -18.80 -1.29
CA VAL A 156 3.21 -18.12 -0.05
C VAL A 156 4.13 -16.92 -0.32
N GLU A 157 5.14 -17.06 -1.17
CA GLU A 157 6.03 -15.95 -1.55
C GLU A 157 5.27 -14.82 -2.25
N ARG A 158 4.32 -15.16 -3.11
CA ARG A 158 3.44 -14.19 -3.77
C ARG A 158 2.59 -13.45 -2.74
N ALA A 159 2.03 -14.14 -1.76
CA ALA A 159 1.27 -13.56 -0.66
C ALA A 159 2.14 -12.58 0.15
N VAL A 160 3.34 -12.98 0.56
CA VAL A 160 4.29 -12.10 1.27
C VAL A 160 4.62 -10.85 0.45
N MET A 161 4.86 -10.98 -0.86
CA MET A 161 5.12 -9.81 -1.71
C MET A 161 3.93 -8.87 -1.83
N ASN A 162 2.70 -9.40 -1.83
CA ASN A 162 1.49 -8.61 -2.02
C ASN A 162 0.91 -8.00 -0.75
N GLN A 163 1.04 -8.69 0.38
CA GLN A 163 0.34 -8.40 1.64
C GLN A 163 1.30 -8.07 2.79
N GLY A 164 2.59 -8.38 2.67
CA GLY A 164 3.57 -8.23 3.76
C GLY A 164 3.94 -6.77 4.09
N ARG A 165 3.42 -5.79 3.38
CA ARG A 165 3.68 -4.36 3.59
C ARG A 165 2.38 -3.58 3.68
N VAL A 166 2.31 -2.60 4.59
CA VAL A 166 1.17 -1.68 4.73
C VAL A 166 0.94 -0.91 3.43
N ILE A 167 2.00 -0.40 2.82
CA ILE A 167 1.96 0.22 1.49
C ILE A 167 2.44 -0.84 0.49
N ARG A 168 1.51 -1.34 -0.33
CA ARG A 168 1.80 -2.35 -1.34
C ARG A 168 2.76 -1.81 -2.41
N LEU A 169 3.84 -2.53 -2.65
CA LEU A 169 4.78 -2.26 -3.74
C LEU A 169 4.58 -3.24 -4.91
N PRO A 170 4.85 -2.82 -6.16
CA PRO A 170 4.89 -3.72 -7.31
C PRO A 170 5.96 -4.81 -7.14
N VAL A 171 5.69 -6.01 -7.67
CA VAL A 171 6.57 -7.18 -7.51
C VAL A 171 7.98 -6.96 -8.07
N HIS A 172 8.11 -6.21 -9.18
CA HIS A 172 9.43 -5.89 -9.74
C HIS A 172 10.27 -5.05 -8.79
N VAL A 173 9.67 -4.01 -8.17
CA VAL A 173 10.35 -3.17 -7.18
C VAL A 173 10.80 -3.98 -5.95
N ILE A 174 9.93 -4.90 -5.47
CA ILE A 174 10.30 -5.78 -4.35
C ILE A 174 11.48 -6.67 -4.71
N ARG A 175 11.53 -7.21 -5.93
CA ARG A 175 12.67 -8.04 -6.39
C ARG A 175 13.96 -7.25 -6.48
N GLU A 176 13.91 -6.02 -6.99
CA GLU A 176 15.06 -5.12 -7.05
C GLU A 176 15.55 -4.75 -5.65
N LEU A 177 14.62 -4.37 -4.76
CA LEU A 177 14.94 -4.10 -3.37
C LEU A 177 15.59 -5.31 -2.69
N GLN A 178 15.10 -6.54 -2.93
CA GLN A 178 15.71 -7.76 -2.40
C GLN A 178 17.11 -8.01 -2.95
N GLN A 179 17.41 -7.61 -4.19
CA GLN A 179 18.78 -7.68 -4.74
C GLN A 179 19.70 -6.69 -4.02
N VAL A 180 19.25 -5.45 -3.83
CA VAL A 180 20.00 -4.41 -3.11
C VAL A 180 20.27 -4.83 -1.66
N LEU A 181 19.27 -5.34 -0.93
CA LEU A 181 19.42 -5.80 0.44
C LEU A 181 20.35 -7.03 0.55
N ARG A 182 20.34 -7.92 -0.44
CA ARG A 182 21.28 -9.05 -0.49
C ARG A 182 22.71 -8.57 -0.73
N ALA A 183 22.91 -7.67 -1.66
CA ALA A 183 24.22 -7.08 -1.94
C ALA A 183 24.78 -6.36 -0.71
N ARG A 184 23.95 -5.59 -0.01
CA ARG A 184 24.32 -4.94 1.26
C ARG A 184 24.77 -5.95 2.31
N ARG A 185 24.01 -7.05 2.53
CA ARG A 185 24.37 -8.11 3.48
C ARG A 185 25.68 -8.83 3.11
N VAL A 186 25.95 -9.00 1.82
CA VAL A 186 27.23 -9.58 1.38
C VAL A 186 28.39 -8.69 1.79
N LEU A 187 28.28 -7.36 1.60
CA LEU A 187 29.30 -6.41 2.01
C LEU A 187 29.44 -6.30 3.54
N GLU A 188 28.31 -6.36 4.27
CA GLU A 188 28.30 -6.35 5.75
C GLU A 188 28.96 -7.62 6.34
N ASN A 189 28.92 -8.74 5.64
CA ASN A 189 29.52 -10.02 6.09
C ASN A 189 30.95 -10.23 5.57
N ASP A 190 31.46 -9.38 4.70
CA ASP A 190 32.83 -9.48 4.20
C ASP A 190 33.80 -8.82 5.20
N GLU A 191 34.56 -9.65 5.93
CA GLU A 191 35.53 -9.19 6.93
C GLU A 191 36.56 -8.23 6.33
N THR A 192 36.98 -8.44 5.10
CA THR A 192 37.95 -7.61 4.41
C THR A 192 37.41 -6.23 4.09
N PHE A 193 36.14 -6.17 3.70
CA PHE A 193 35.42 -4.94 3.43
C PHE A 193 35.15 -4.14 4.72
N VAL A 194 34.67 -4.82 5.77
CA VAL A 194 34.40 -4.20 7.08
C VAL A 194 35.65 -3.62 7.70
N ALA A 195 36.81 -4.31 7.60
CA ALA A 195 38.08 -3.79 8.07
C ALA A 195 38.55 -2.51 7.36
N THR A 196 38.18 -2.36 6.09
CA THR A 196 38.49 -1.16 5.28
C THR A 196 37.54 0.01 5.53
N ARG A 197 36.30 -0.28 5.98
CA ARG A 197 35.21 0.69 6.16
C ARG A 197 34.56 0.56 7.55
N PRO A 198 35.15 1.13 8.60
CA PRO A 198 34.60 1.06 9.96
C PRO A 198 33.25 1.81 10.11
N ASP A 199 32.94 2.76 9.20
CA ASP A 199 31.69 3.53 9.19
C ASP A 199 30.49 2.73 8.65
N GLY A 200 30.68 1.48 8.25
CA GLY A 200 29.64 0.62 7.68
C GLY A 200 29.48 0.74 6.16
N VAL A 201 28.57 -0.04 5.59
CA VAL A 201 28.29 -0.12 4.15
C VAL A 201 27.49 1.10 3.71
N ARG A 202 28.01 1.85 2.75
CA ARG A 202 27.36 3.02 2.14
C ARG A 202 26.58 2.64 0.88
N VAL A 203 25.71 3.53 0.46
CA VAL A 203 24.89 3.36 -0.77
C VAL A 203 25.79 3.19 -2.00
N GLU A 204 26.88 3.97 -2.09
CA GLU A 204 27.84 3.94 -3.18
C GLU A 204 28.52 2.57 -3.32
N ASP A 205 28.79 1.90 -2.21
CA ASP A 205 29.43 0.57 -2.19
C ASP A 205 28.49 -0.49 -2.76
N VAL A 206 27.21 -0.42 -2.38
CA VAL A 206 26.18 -1.32 -2.90
C VAL A 206 25.94 -1.05 -4.39
N ALA A 207 25.89 0.22 -4.80
CA ALA A 207 25.72 0.63 -6.17
C ALA A 207 26.89 0.14 -7.05
N ALA A 208 28.12 0.27 -6.56
CA ALA A 208 29.33 -0.23 -7.24
C ALA A 208 29.31 -1.77 -7.39
N LEU A 209 28.89 -2.51 -6.34
CA LEU A 209 28.77 -3.97 -6.41
C LEU A 209 27.71 -4.43 -7.43
N LEU A 210 26.59 -3.71 -7.54
CA LEU A 210 25.49 -4.06 -8.44
C LEU A 210 25.65 -3.46 -9.85
N GLY A 211 26.59 -2.52 -10.06
CA GLY A 211 26.77 -1.79 -11.31
C GLY A 211 25.57 -0.90 -11.66
N ARG A 212 24.90 -0.33 -10.63
CA ARG A 212 23.72 0.54 -10.77
C ARG A 212 24.02 1.97 -10.38
N ASP A 213 23.13 2.89 -10.76
CA ASP A 213 23.21 4.27 -10.32
C ASP A 213 23.00 4.41 -8.82
N VAL A 214 23.73 5.32 -8.19
CA VAL A 214 23.69 5.57 -6.74
C VAL A 214 22.31 6.08 -6.30
N HIS A 215 21.69 6.94 -7.11
CA HIS A 215 20.36 7.48 -6.83
C HIS A 215 19.28 6.40 -6.86
N GLU A 216 19.32 5.52 -7.86
CA GLU A 216 18.39 4.36 -7.92
C GLU A 216 18.49 3.48 -6.68
N VAL A 217 19.71 3.19 -6.22
CA VAL A 217 19.92 2.35 -5.02
C VAL A 217 19.47 3.08 -3.76
N ALA A 218 19.70 4.40 -3.67
CA ALA A 218 19.21 5.22 -2.56
C ALA A 218 17.67 5.23 -2.48
N ASP A 219 16.99 5.42 -3.60
CA ASP A 219 15.53 5.39 -3.69
C ASP A 219 14.97 4.02 -3.29
N LEU A 220 15.58 2.94 -3.78
CA LEU A 220 15.18 1.58 -3.39
C LEU A 220 15.38 1.33 -1.88
N LEU A 221 16.47 1.82 -1.29
CA LEU A 221 16.71 1.68 0.15
C LEU A 221 15.73 2.50 0.99
N SER A 222 15.31 3.67 0.54
CA SER A 222 14.27 4.45 1.21
C SER A 222 12.93 3.70 1.29
N LEU A 223 12.61 2.90 0.25
CA LEU A 223 11.43 2.03 0.24
C LEU A 223 11.56 0.81 1.18
N ALA A 224 12.76 0.52 1.71
CA ALA A 224 12.96 -0.56 2.66
C ALA A 224 12.42 -0.23 4.05
N GLU A 225 12.32 1.06 4.38
CA GLU A 225 11.83 1.52 5.67
C GLU A 225 10.36 1.12 5.87
N SER A 226 10.08 0.58 7.06
CA SER A 226 8.71 0.21 7.45
C SER A 226 8.03 1.40 8.11
N PRO A 227 6.73 1.68 7.80
CA PRO A 227 5.97 2.68 8.53
C PRO A 227 5.94 2.35 10.02
N ARG A 228 6.09 3.37 10.86
CA ARG A 228 5.94 3.24 12.31
C ARG A 228 4.47 3.43 12.69
N SER A 229 4.00 2.70 13.70
CA SER A 229 2.67 2.92 14.26
C SER A 229 2.61 4.26 14.97
N LEU A 230 1.58 5.05 14.71
CA LEU A 230 1.29 6.27 15.45
C LEU A 230 0.82 5.99 16.88
N ASP A 231 0.23 4.81 17.12
CA ASP A 231 -0.21 4.37 18.44
C ASP A 231 0.94 3.76 19.27
N ALA A 232 2.16 3.73 18.73
CA ALA A 232 3.31 3.24 19.47
C ALA A 232 3.60 4.16 20.67
N ALA A 233 3.70 3.58 21.88
CA ALA A 233 4.10 4.32 23.07
C ALA A 233 5.51 4.93 22.88
N MET A 234 5.66 6.19 23.25
CA MET A 234 6.93 6.91 23.13
C MET A 234 7.92 6.53 24.20
N ASP A 235 7.46 6.24 25.40
CA ASP A 235 8.32 5.88 26.54
C ASP A 235 7.66 4.79 27.40
N LYS A 236 8.47 4.12 28.21
CA LYS A 236 7.99 3.11 29.18
C LYS A 236 7.46 3.74 30.49
N SER A 237 7.28 5.08 30.52
CA SER A 237 6.72 5.80 31.64
C SER A 237 5.19 5.63 31.68
N GLU A 238 4.60 5.75 32.87
CA GLU A 238 3.16 5.53 33.15
C GLU A 238 2.20 6.47 32.39
N ASP A 239 2.70 7.48 31.71
CA ASP A 239 1.91 8.35 30.83
C ASP A 239 1.80 7.71 29.45
N ASP A 240 0.61 7.22 29.15
CA ASP A 240 0.20 6.48 27.95
C ASP A 240 0.12 7.39 26.68
N HIS A 241 1.19 8.19 26.44
CA HIS A 241 1.27 9.07 25.26
C HIS A 241 1.78 8.30 24.05
N SER A 242 0.98 8.32 23.00
CA SER A 242 1.36 7.75 21.69
C SER A 242 2.19 8.73 20.87
N LEU A 243 2.90 8.22 19.86
CA LEU A 243 3.61 9.05 18.89
C LEU A 243 2.63 10.00 18.16
N GLY A 244 1.38 9.55 17.93
CA GLY A 244 0.34 10.36 17.30
C GLY A 244 -0.06 11.59 18.09
N ASP A 245 -0.07 11.51 19.44
CA ASP A 245 -0.43 12.63 20.31
C ASP A 245 0.56 13.78 20.26
N THR A 246 1.79 13.54 19.83
CA THR A 246 2.84 14.54 19.70
C THR A 246 2.90 15.22 18.34
N MET A 247 2.14 14.70 17.35
CA MET A 247 2.16 15.25 16.00
C MET A 247 1.23 16.47 15.90
N PRO A 248 1.74 17.66 15.54
CA PRO A 248 0.90 18.84 15.34
C PRO A 248 0.02 18.67 14.09
N ASP A 249 -1.21 19.12 14.17
CA ASP A 249 -2.08 19.26 13.01
C ASP A 249 -1.70 20.56 12.25
N ASN A 250 -0.96 20.39 11.15
CA ASN A 250 -0.54 21.49 10.29
C ASN A 250 -1.71 22.14 9.50
N LEU A 251 -2.88 21.52 9.49
CA LEU A 251 -4.08 22.04 8.85
C LEU A 251 -5.03 22.72 9.83
N ALA A 252 -4.75 22.64 11.13
CA ALA A 252 -5.54 23.33 12.13
C ALA A 252 -5.42 24.84 11.93
N VAL A 253 -6.55 25.48 11.77
CA VAL A 253 -6.61 26.95 11.63
C VAL A 253 -6.34 27.58 13.00
N ASP A 254 -5.36 28.48 13.09
CA ASP A 254 -5.08 29.20 14.31
C ASP A 254 -6.33 29.99 14.72
N PRO A 255 -6.80 29.85 15.99
CA PRO A 255 -7.89 30.65 16.53
C PRO A 255 -7.66 32.15 16.40
N THR A 256 -6.40 32.60 16.48
CA THR A 256 -5.99 33.99 16.32
C THR A 256 -6.27 34.47 14.89
N ASP A 257 -5.90 33.70 13.87
CA ASP A 257 -6.13 34.04 12.47
C ASP A 257 -7.64 34.05 12.15
N THR A 258 -8.37 33.09 12.71
CA THR A 258 -9.84 33.02 12.57
C THR A 258 -10.50 34.26 13.20
N ALA A 259 -10.09 34.66 14.40
CA ALA A 259 -10.62 35.84 15.08
C ALA A 259 -10.29 37.13 14.30
N GLN A 260 -9.08 37.24 13.76
CA GLN A 260 -8.68 38.38 12.91
C GLN A 260 -9.51 38.43 11.62
N THR A 261 -9.68 37.31 10.94
CA THR A 261 -10.51 37.21 9.73
C THR A 261 -11.94 37.66 10.00
N HIS A 262 -12.58 37.17 11.07
CA HIS A 262 -13.94 37.58 11.44
C HIS A 262 -14.01 39.04 11.87
N GLN A 263 -12.94 39.61 12.42
CA GLN A 263 -12.91 41.03 12.74
C GLN A 263 -12.82 41.89 11.48
N VAL A 264 -11.99 41.47 10.52
CA VAL A 264 -11.85 42.15 9.22
C VAL A 264 -13.17 42.06 8.45
N GLU A 265 -13.80 40.90 8.39
CA GLU A 265 -15.11 40.70 7.71
C GLU A 265 -16.17 41.64 8.30
N ARG A 266 -16.26 41.74 9.63
CA ARG A 266 -17.21 42.64 10.29
C ARG A 266 -16.94 44.12 9.98
N LEU A 267 -15.66 44.54 9.98
CA LEU A 267 -15.28 45.92 9.64
C LEU A 267 -15.60 46.24 8.18
N VAL A 268 -15.24 45.34 7.26
CA VAL A 268 -15.53 45.48 5.82
C VAL A 268 -17.03 45.51 5.57
N GLY A 269 -17.80 44.61 6.21
CA GLY A 269 -19.25 44.60 6.14
C GLY A 269 -19.87 45.96 6.56
N GLY A 270 -19.44 46.52 7.72
CA GLY A 270 -19.89 47.82 8.19
C GLY A 270 -19.54 49.00 7.26
N TRP A 271 -18.39 48.93 6.58
CA TRP A 271 -18.04 49.96 5.58
C TRP A 271 -18.82 49.82 4.28
N ILE A 272 -19.13 48.57 3.86
CA ILE A 272 -20.01 48.36 2.70
C ILE A 272 -21.42 48.84 2.98
N ASP A 273 -21.92 48.66 4.20
CA ASP A 273 -23.25 49.12 4.58
C ASP A 273 -23.35 50.66 4.58
N ALA A 274 -22.28 51.40 4.72
CA ALA A 274 -22.24 52.85 4.60
C ALA A 274 -22.25 53.39 3.15
N LEU A 275 -22.15 52.50 2.14
CA LEU A 275 -22.20 52.89 0.73
C LEU A 275 -23.63 53.03 0.24
N THR A 276 -23.82 53.75 -0.90
CA THR A 276 -25.11 53.81 -1.55
C THR A 276 -25.53 52.45 -2.12
N HIS A 277 -26.81 52.21 -2.26
CA HIS A 277 -27.34 50.93 -2.76
C HIS A 277 -26.70 50.46 -4.09
N ARG A 278 -26.51 51.41 -5.02
CA ARG A 278 -25.87 51.11 -6.30
C ARG A 278 -24.38 50.75 -6.20
N GLU A 279 -23.66 51.44 -5.32
CA GLU A 279 -22.24 51.16 -5.05
C GLU A 279 -22.08 49.76 -4.38
N LYS A 280 -22.96 49.45 -3.42
CA LYS A 280 -23.01 48.18 -2.73
C LYS A 280 -23.26 47.05 -3.71
N GLU A 281 -24.27 47.19 -4.54
CA GLU A 281 -24.65 46.16 -5.54
C GLU A 281 -23.54 45.87 -6.57
N VAL A 282 -22.82 46.92 -7.00
CA VAL A 282 -21.66 46.78 -7.91
C VAL A 282 -20.49 46.07 -7.21
N LEU A 283 -20.20 46.41 -5.95
CA LEU A 283 -19.10 45.76 -5.22
C LEU A 283 -19.44 44.32 -4.85
N GLU A 284 -20.65 44.04 -4.38
CA GLU A 284 -21.10 42.67 -4.06
C GLU A 284 -21.03 41.76 -5.28
N GLY A 285 -21.50 42.20 -6.42
CA GLY A 285 -21.46 41.41 -7.65
C GLY A 285 -20.04 41.27 -8.20
N ARG A 286 -19.17 42.31 -8.09
CA ARG A 286 -17.82 42.26 -8.64
C ARG A 286 -16.87 41.37 -7.84
N PHE A 287 -17.00 41.39 -6.51
CA PHE A 287 -16.07 40.69 -5.60
C PHE A 287 -16.68 39.44 -4.97
N GLY A 288 -17.90 39.11 -5.30
CA GLY A 288 -18.53 37.90 -4.77
C GLY A 288 -18.81 37.97 -3.26
N LEU A 289 -19.28 39.15 -2.78
CA LEU A 289 -19.58 39.31 -1.36
C LEU A 289 -20.98 38.76 -1.04
N HIS A 290 -21.22 38.35 0.21
CA HIS A 290 -22.50 37.81 0.67
C HIS A 290 -22.97 36.59 -0.13
N ASP A 291 -22.05 35.57 -0.26
CA ASP A 291 -22.32 34.31 -0.95
C ASP A 291 -22.70 34.42 -2.46
N ARG A 292 -22.34 35.54 -3.09
CA ARG A 292 -22.50 35.70 -4.55
C ARG A 292 -21.23 35.25 -5.27
N GLU A 293 -21.38 34.72 -6.46
CA GLU A 293 -20.25 34.47 -7.36
C GLU A 293 -19.75 35.80 -7.97
N PRO A 294 -18.42 35.99 -8.13
CA PRO A 294 -17.87 37.20 -8.73
C PRO A 294 -18.24 37.33 -10.20
N GLU A 295 -18.88 38.45 -10.55
CA GLU A 295 -19.35 38.75 -11.90
C GLU A 295 -18.39 39.65 -12.69
N THR A 296 -18.42 39.54 -14.02
CA THR A 296 -17.66 40.44 -14.89
C THR A 296 -18.35 41.78 -15.01
N LEU A 297 -17.62 42.84 -15.45
CA LEU A 297 -18.22 44.17 -15.67
C LEU A 297 -19.31 44.16 -16.76
N GLU A 298 -19.25 43.24 -17.69
CA GLU A 298 -20.26 43.05 -18.76
C GLU A 298 -21.56 42.52 -18.18
N VAL A 299 -21.49 41.44 -17.39
CA VAL A 299 -22.65 40.84 -16.72
C VAL A 299 -23.30 41.85 -15.78
N LEU A 300 -22.49 42.61 -15.02
CA LEU A 300 -22.98 43.66 -14.15
C LEU A 300 -23.63 44.80 -14.90
N SER A 301 -23.11 45.18 -16.09
CA SER A 301 -23.71 46.24 -16.92
C SER A 301 -25.06 45.82 -17.43
N ASP A 302 -25.22 44.60 -17.87
CA ASP A 302 -26.49 44.05 -18.37
C ASP A 302 -27.54 43.94 -17.24
N ARG A 303 -27.11 43.44 -16.06
CA ARG A 303 -27.98 43.30 -14.89
C ARG A 303 -28.49 44.65 -14.35
N LEU A 304 -27.62 45.67 -14.33
CA LEU A 304 -27.93 46.98 -13.76
C LEU A 304 -28.52 47.95 -14.80
N GLY A 305 -28.56 47.60 -16.07
CA GLY A 305 -29.03 48.46 -17.16
C GLY A 305 -28.13 49.71 -17.35
N LEU A 306 -26.83 49.58 -17.09
CA LEU A 306 -25.83 50.63 -17.17
C LEU A 306 -24.78 50.29 -18.23
N THR A 307 -24.04 51.31 -18.72
CA THR A 307 -22.88 51.04 -19.56
C THR A 307 -21.71 50.45 -18.74
N ARG A 308 -20.91 49.59 -19.34
CA ARG A 308 -19.72 49.00 -18.71
C ARG A 308 -18.78 50.06 -18.06
N GLU A 309 -18.60 51.17 -18.76
CA GLU A 309 -17.77 52.28 -18.23
C GLU A 309 -18.42 52.96 -17.02
N ARG A 310 -19.76 53.08 -16.99
CA ARG A 310 -20.43 53.62 -15.82
C ARG A 310 -20.31 52.67 -14.58
N VAL A 311 -20.41 51.38 -14.79
CA VAL A 311 -20.19 50.39 -13.72
C VAL A 311 -18.74 50.50 -13.19
N ARG A 312 -17.75 50.66 -14.08
CA ARG A 312 -16.36 50.87 -13.69
C ARG A 312 -16.15 52.15 -12.89
N GLN A 313 -16.80 53.24 -13.25
CA GLN A 313 -16.77 54.50 -12.52
C GLN A 313 -17.33 54.31 -11.11
N ILE A 314 -18.54 53.72 -11.00
CA ILE A 314 -19.16 53.43 -9.69
C ILE A 314 -18.26 52.54 -8.83
N GLN A 315 -17.67 51.54 -9.37
CA GLN A 315 -16.69 50.65 -8.67
C GLN A 315 -15.54 51.49 -8.11
N ASN A 316 -14.92 52.34 -8.93
CA ASN A 316 -13.79 53.19 -8.48
C ASN A 316 -14.18 54.20 -7.40
N GLU A 317 -15.34 54.84 -7.54
CA GLU A 317 -15.90 55.77 -6.56
C GLU A 317 -16.14 55.07 -5.22
N ALA A 318 -16.70 53.85 -5.24
CA ALA A 318 -16.95 53.02 -4.06
C ALA A 318 -15.66 52.63 -3.38
N LEU A 319 -14.66 52.13 -4.14
CA LEU A 319 -13.34 51.80 -3.61
C LEU A 319 -12.61 52.98 -3.00
N LEU A 320 -12.73 54.20 -3.60
CA LEU A 320 -12.16 55.41 -3.02
C LEU A 320 -12.83 55.77 -1.69
N LYS A 321 -14.14 55.61 -1.58
CA LYS A 321 -14.86 55.81 -0.32
C LYS A 321 -14.42 54.82 0.76
N LEU A 322 -14.33 53.52 0.43
CA LEU A 322 -13.83 52.51 1.34
C LEU A 322 -12.40 52.83 1.80
N LYS A 323 -11.52 53.19 0.88
CA LYS A 323 -10.14 53.59 1.21
C LYS A 323 -10.08 54.78 2.18
N ARG A 324 -10.98 55.81 2.03
CA ARG A 324 -11.06 56.94 2.97
C ARG A 324 -11.56 56.48 4.33
N HIS A 325 -12.52 55.58 4.44
CA HIS A 325 -12.98 55.01 5.70
C HIS A 325 -11.84 54.24 6.39
N LEU A 326 -11.10 53.44 5.67
CA LEU A 326 -9.95 52.67 6.17
C LEU A 326 -8.87 53.61 6.76
N THR A 327 -8.53 54.70 6.03
CA THR A 327 -7.55 55.66 6.49
C THR A 327 -8.03 56.41 7.73
N ARG A 328 -9.33 56.75 7.84
CA ARG A 328 -9.91 57.42 9.01
C ARG A 328 -9.97 56.51 10.23
N SER A 329 -10.14 55.22 10.06
CA SER A 329 -10.16 54.24 11.14
C SER A 329 -8.76 53.90 11.67
N GLY A 330 -7.70 54.53 11.14
CA GLY A 330 -6.31 54.33 11.61
C GLY A 330 -5.72 52.96 11.32
N ILE A 331 -6.42 52.14 10.50
CA ILE A 331 -5.98 50.79 10.13
C ILE A 331 -4.98 50.92 8.99
N GLY A 332 -3.70 50.72 9.28
CA GLY A 332 -2.64 50.72 8.27
C GLY A 332 -2.65 49.46 7.39
N LYS A 333 -1.90 49.54 6.30
CA LYS A 333 -1.73 48.34 5.42
C LYS A 333 -1.16 47.12 6.14
N GLU A 334 -0.43 47.36 7.22
CA GLU A 334 0.24 46.33 8.03
C GLU A 334 -0.73 45.48 8.88
N ALA A 335 -1.99 45.93 9.02
CA ALA A 335 -3.00 45.20 9.78
C ALA A 335 -3.69 44.09 8.92
N PHE A 336 -3.39 43.99 7.61
CA PHE A 336 -3.97 43.04 6.65
C PHE A 336 -2.91 42.14 5.98
N LEU A 337 -1.68 42.23 6.40
CA LEU A 337 -0.55 41.37 6.03
C LEU A 337 -0.18 40.47 7.21
#